data_3825e31eba9e035ea609a41cef61c6ac
#
_entry.id   3825e31eba9e035ea609a41cef61c6ac
#
_cell.length_a   1.000
_cell.length_b   1.000
_cell.length_c   1.000
_cell.angle_alpha   90.00
_cell.angle_beta   90.00
_cell.angle_gamma   90.00
#
_symmetry.space_group_name_H-M   'P 1'
#
loop_
_entity.id
_entity.type
_entity.pdbx_description
1 polymer ?
#
loop_
_entity_poly.entity_id
_entity_poly.type
_entity_poly.pdbx_seq_one_letter_code
_entity_poly.pdbx_strand_id
1 'polypeptide(L)'
;MADLNGVLTNVPNHFTTQFDSNWKHLVQQKNSKLKEYVTIDSIEGKEKSYNQIDATSMTQITDRSKDTRISDQAMAKRWIRPTQYDCAKLVDEWDEQLLGEVVLPTSPIIQSHAQAYARTCDSIIIGALGGTAYTGTTGTTATALPAGQKVAVNFVESGVAANSGLTIAKLRAAKFLFDSNEIDEEEERIMVVSAKQLQDLLRTIEVTSQDYNSVRALVDGALNTFMGFKFRRSQLLGKVSTVRSCYAYVKSGVILAERGLKTHMDVRTDLSHSLQIRSVASLAAVRMEEKKVVEIACDEA
;
A
#
# COMPACT_ATOMS: atom_id res chain seq x y z
N MET A 1 -34.99 37.47 -52.33
CA MET A 1 -33.70 36.83 -52.02
C MET A 1 -33.96 35.88 -50.85
N ALA A 2 -33.97 34.56 -51.12
CA ALA A 2 -34.16 33.57 -50.05
C ALA A 2 -32.88 33.52 -49.21
N ASP A 3 -33.08 33.66 -47.92
CA ASP A 3 -31.98 33.61 -46.94
C ASP A 3 -31.29 32.26 -47.00
N LEU A 4 -30.10 32.21 -47.54
CA LEU A 4 -29.28 31.00 -47.58
C LEU A 4 -28.82 30.51 -46.19
N ASN A 5 -29.13 31.27 -45.15
CA ASN A 5 -28.87 30.89 -43.76
C ASN A 5 -29.85 29.83 -43.17
N GLY A 6 -31.00 29.63 -43.82
CA GLY A 6 -32.02 28.66 -43.35
C GLY A 6 -31.72 27.19 -43.70
N VAL A 7 -30.78 26.94 -44.60
CA VAL A 7 -30.47 25.55 -45.04
C VAL A 7 -29.39 24.85 -44.22
N LEU A 8 -28.63 25.64 -43.45
CA LEU A 8 -27.52 25.05 -42.64
C LEU A 8 -27.90 24.70 -41.21
N THR A 9 -29.13 25.03 -40.74
CA THR A 9 -29.59 24.74 -39.39
C THR A 9 -30.06 23.27 -39.20
N ASN A 10 -30.18 22.53 -40.30
CA ASN A 10 -30.59 21.12 -40.26
C ASN A 10 -29.47 20.13 -40.60
N VAL A 11 -28.22 20.47 -40.29
CA VAL A 11 -27.16 19.47 -40.25
C VAL A 11 -27.49 18.55 -39.06
N PRO A 12 -27.83 17.28 -39.31
CA PRO A 12 -28.19 16.37 -38.23
C PRO A 12 -27.07 16.33 -37.19
N ASN A 13 -27.44 16.37 -35.91
CA ASN A 13 -26.51 16.37 -34.78
C ASN A 13 -25.51 15.19 -34.80
N HIS A 14 -25.75 14.15 -35.60
CA HIS A 14 -24.84 13.02 -35.75
C HIS A 14 -23.54 13.36 -36.47
N PHE A 15 -23.46 14.48 -37.20
CA PHE A 15 -22.22 14.95 -37.81
C PHE A 15 -21.39 15.85 -36.90
N THR A 16 -21.93 16.30 -35.77
CA THR A 16 -21.23 17.22 -34.84
C THR A 16 -20.43 16.49 -33.77
N THR A 17 -20.63 15.18 -33.60
CA THR A 17 -19.91 14.39 -32.61
C THR A 17 -19.02 13.39 -33.30
N GLN A 18 -17.71 13.64 -33.30
CA GLN A 18 -16.74 12.67 -33.74
C GLN A 18 -16.42 11.73 -32.57
N PHE A 19 -16.71 10.44 -32.72
CA PHE A 19 -16.31 9.42 -31.75
C PHE A 19 -14.84 9.07 -31.95
N ASP A 20 -14.05 9.22 -30.87
CA ASP A 20 -12.71 8.67 -30.82
C ASP A 20 -12.81 7.19 -30.45
N SER A 21 -12.33 6.29 -31.32
CA SER A 21 -12.30 4.85 -31.07
C SER A 21 -11.33 4.44 -29.95
N ASN A 22 -10.46 5.37 -29.52
CA ASN A 22 -9.49 5.12 -28.47
C ASN A 22 -10.06 5.45 -27.09
N TRP A 23 -10.17 4.44 -26.25
CA TRP A 23 -10.54 4.62 -24.85
C TRP A 23 -9.41 5.26 -24.06
N LYS A 24 -9.70 6.39 -23.42
CA LYS A 24 -8.75 7.09 -22.55
C LYS A 24 -9.08 6.81 -21.09
N HIS A 25 -8.13 6.21 -20.38
CA HIS A 25 -8.30 6.01 -18.94
C HIS A 25 -8.22 7.34 -18.19
N LEU A 26 -9.17 7.57 -17.28
CA LEU A 26 -9.07 8.67 -16.32
C LEU A 26 -7.86 8.50 -15.42
N VAL A 27 -7.42 9.60 -14.79
CA VAL A 27 -6.26 9.59 -13.90
C VAL A 27 -6.43 8.60 -12.77
N GLN A 28 -5.63 7.56 -12.75
CA GLN A 28 -5.61 6.52 -11.72
C GLN A 28 -4.23 5.90 -11.58
N GLN A 29 -3.98 5.28 -10.43
CA GLN A 29 -2.75 4.52 -10.22
C GLN A 29 -2.71 3.31 -11.16
N LYS A 30 -1.66 3.20 -11.97
CA LYS A 30 -1.50 2.10 -12.93
C LYS A 30 -0.92 0.84 -12.30
N ASN A 31 0.15 1.00 -11.53
CA ASN A 31 0.88 -0.11 -10.91
C ASN A 31 0.85 0.00 -9.39
N SER A 32 1.04 -1.12 -8.69
CA SER A 32 1.26 -1.11 -7.24
C SER A 32 2.55 -0.37 -6.90
N LYS A 33 2.50 0.44 -5.86
CA LYS A 33 3.66 1.22 -5.37
C LYS A 33 4.40 0.53 -4.24
N LEU A 34 3.73 -0.41 -3.56
CA LEU A 34 4.23 -1.04 -2.34
C LEU A 34 4.58 -2.51 -2.53
N LYS A 35 4.04 -3.16 -3.56
CA LYS A 35 4.22 -4.61 -3.80
C LYS A 35 5.70 -5.03 -3.89
N GLU A 36 6.56 -4.21 -4.48
CA GLU A 36 8.01 -4.49 -4.60
C GLU A 36 8.75 -4.40 -3.25
N TYR A 37 8.16 -3.69 -2.29
CA TYR A 37 8.76 -3.37 -0.99
C TYR A 37 8.21 -4.20 0.15
N VAL A 38 7.56 -5.30 -0.15
CA VAL A 38 7.09 -6.31 0.80
C VAL A 38 7.55 -7.69 0.35
N THR A 39 7.57 -8.65 1.27
CA THR A 39 7.81 -10.05 0.91
C THR A 39 6.53 -10.63 0.31
N ILE A 40 6.65 -11.18 -0.90
CA ILE A 40 5.52 -11.79 -1.61
C ILE A 40 5.56 -13.29 -1.37
N ASP A 41 4.43 -13.87 -1.02
CA ASP A 41 4.27 -15.30 -0.84
C ASP A 41 2.98 -15.80 -1.51
N SER A 42 2.97 -17.05 -1.96
CA SER A 42 1.78 -17.67 -2.54
C SER A 42 0.94 -18.35 -1.47
N ILE A 43 -0.38 -18.30 -1.62
CA ILE A 43 -1.31 -18.97 -0.73
C ILE A 43 -2.36 -19.75 -1.52
N GLU A 44 -2.51 -21.04 -1.19
CA GLU A 44 -3.49 -21.92 -1.83
C GLU A 44 -4.65 -22.29 -0.90
N GLY A 45 -4.42 -22.28 0.41
CA GLY A 45 -5.39 -22.64 1.42
C GLY A 45 -6.25 -21.49 1.93
N LYS A 46 -7.17 -21.80 2.85
CA LYS A 46 -8.00 -20.81 3.56
C LYS A 46 -7.18 -19.98 4.54
N GLU A 47 -6.14 -20.57 5.10
CA GLU A 47 -5.27 -19.96 6.09
C GLU A 47 -3.84 -20.45 5.89
N LYS A 48 -2.87 -19.60 6.21
CA LYS A 48 -1.46 -19.96 6.24
C LYS A 48 -0.83 -19.42 7.52
N SER A 49 0.00 -20.21 8.16
CA SER A 49 0.75 -19.79 9.35
C SER A 49 2.23 -19.70 9.05
N TYR A 50 2.86 -18.69 9.61
CA TYR A 50 4.31 -18.48 9.59
C TYR A 50 4.86 -18.71 10.98
N ASN A 51 5.86 -19.57 11.09
CA ASN A 51 6.51 -19.83 12.36
C ASN A 51 7.56 -18.76 12.64
N GLN A 52 7.62 -18.30 13.87
CA GLN A 52 8.59 -17.33 14.37
C GLN A 52 9.33 -17.97 15.54
N ILE A 53 10.62 -17.70 15.65
CA ILE A 53 11.51 -18.18 16.72
C ILE A 53 12.14 -16.95 17.36
N ASP A 54 12.06 -16.86 18.68
CA ASP A 54 12.68 -15.77 19.42
C ASP A 54 14.21 -15.87 19.43
N ALA A 55 14.86 -14.73 19.65
CA ALA A 55 16.31 -14.65 19.77
C ALA A 55 16.80 -15.42 21.01
N THR A 56 17.94 -16.09 20.86
CA THR A 56 18.61 -16.81 21.96
C THR A 56 19.84 -16.04 22.39
N SER A 57 20.11 -16.02 23.69
CA SER A 57 21.32 -15.43 24.25
C SER A 57 22.33 -16.52 24.65
N MET A 58 23.61 -16.26 24.39
CA MET A 58 24.70 -17.08 24.89
C MET A 58 25.03 -16.72 26.34
N THR A 59 25.23 -17.73 27.18
CA THR A 59 25.61 -17.56 28.57
C THR A 59 27.06 -17.98 28.75
N GLN A 60 27.84 -17.18 29.46
CA GLN A 60 29.24 -17.50 29.76
C GLN A 60 29.34 -18.75 30.63
N ILE A 61 30.24 -19.66 30.27
CA ILE A 61 30.60 -20.83 31.05
C ILE A 61 31.70 -20.41 32.02
N THR A 62 31.41 -20.48 33.33
CA THR A 62 32.32 -20.07 34.39
C THR A 62 33.07 -21.28 35.00
N ASP A 63 32.48 -22.48 34.90
CA ASP A 63 33.02 -23.67 35.54
C ASP A 63 33.39 -24.74 34.53
N ARG A 64 34.53 -25.44 34.76
CA ARG A 64 34.95 -26.60 33.98
C ARG A 64 34.07 -27.79 34.32
N SER A 65 33.69 -28.59 33.31
CA SER A 65 32.92 -29.85 33.47
C SER A 65 31.53 -29.67 34.11
N LYS A 66 30.84 -28.54 33.79
CA LYS A 66 29.47 -28.31 34.22
C LYS A 66 28.48 -28.90 33.21
N ASP A 67 27.31 -29.30 33.70
CA ASP A 67 26.20 -29.74 32.85
C ASP A 67 25.84 -28.68 31.80
N THR A 68 25.49 -29.12 30.57
CA THR A 68 25.05 -28.24 29.50
C THR A 68 23.74 -27.55 29.88
N ARG A 69 23.74 -26.24 29.87
CA ARG A 69 22.52 -25.47 30.07
C ARG A 69 21.68 -25.57 28.80
N ILE A 70 20.44 -25.94 28.99
CA ILE A 70 19.43 -25.93 27.95
C ILE A 70 18.71 -24.59 28.04
N SER A 71 18.72 -23.78 26.95
CA SER A 71 17.88 -22.61 26.84
C SER A 71 16.69 -22.95 25.96
N ASP A 72 15.49 -22.75 26.48
CA ASP A 72 14.26 -22.93 25.72
C ASP A 72 13.98 -21.67 24.90
N GLN A 73 13.68 -21.84 23.61
CA GLN A 73 13.32 -20.74 22.71
C GLN A 73 11.80 -20.66 22.59
N ALA A 74 11.24 -19.50 22.85
CA ALA A 74 9.83 -19.29 22.60
C ALA A 74 9.55 -19.32 21.09
N MET A 75 8.49 -20.03 20.72
CA MET A 75 8.02 -20.12 19.34
C MET A 75 6.66 -19.45 19.24
N ALA A 76 6.51 -18.59 18.25
CA ALA A 76 5.26 -17.93 17.93
C ALA A 76 4.80 -18.30 16.53
N LYS A 77 3.50 -18.11 16.27
CA LYS A 77 2.93 -18.28 14.93
C LYS A 77 2.20 -17.01 14.54
N ARG A 78 2.38 -16.62 13.30
CA ARG A 78 1.65 -15.51 12.67
C ARG A 78 0.72 -16.08 11.61
N TRP A 79 -0.54 -15.69 11.64
CA TRP A 79 -1.57 -16.22 10.76
C TRP A 79 -2.00 -15.21 9.72
N ILE A 80 -2.24 -15.68 8.51
CA ILE A 80 -2.79 -14.90 7.41
C ILE A 80 -4.01 -15.60 6.83
N ARG A 81 -5.07 -14.83 6.56
CA ARG A 81 -6.35 -15.30 6.01
C ARG A 81 -6.66 -14.51 4.76
N PRO A 82 -6.58 -15.10 3.56
CA PRO A 82 -6.86 -14.41 2.32
C PRO A 82 -8.35 -14.12 2.18
N THR A 83 -8.64 -12.92 1.68
CA THR A 83 -9.98 -12.52 1.27
C THR A 83 -10.04 -12.48 -0.24
N GLN A 84 -11.17 -12.90 -0.81
CA GLN A 84 -11.40 -12.86 -2.24
C GLN A 84 -11.94 -11.49 -2.64
N TYR A 85 -11.37 -10.97 -3.72
CA TYR A 85 -11.78 -9.72 -4.36
C TYR A 85 -12.10 -10.01 -5.81
N ASP A 86 -13.19 -9.43 -6.30
CA ASP A 86 -13.55 -9.54 -7.71
C ASP A 86 -13.92 -8.18 -8.29
N CYS A 87 -13.79 -8.09 -9.60
CA CYS A 87 -14.23 -6.98 -10.40
C CYS A 87 -14.85 -7.54 -11.67
N ALA A 88 -16.10 -7.20 -11.94
CA ALA A 88 -16.82 -7.71 -13.09
C ALA A 88 -17.50 -6.57 -13.86
N LYS A 89 -17.53 -6.70 -15.19
CA LYS A 89 -18.27 -5.83 -16.08
C LYS A 89 -19.03 -6.69 -17.10
N LEU A 90 -20.27 -6.31 -17.37
CA LEU A 90 -21.08 -6.85 -18.47
C LEU A 90 -20.95 -5.93 -19.67
N VAL A 91 -20.88 -6.52 -20.85
CA VAL A 91 -20.92 -5.84 -22.15
C VAL A 91 -22.07 -6.47 -22.91
N ASP A 92 -23.07 -5.69 -23.26
CA ASP A 92 -24.24 -6.13 -24.01
C ASP A 92 -23.92 -6.12 -25.51
N GLU A 93 -24.59 -6.97 -26.30
CA GLU A 93 -24.47 -6.98 -27.76
C GLU A 93 -24.79 -5.61 -28.37
N TRP A 94 -25.74 -4.88 -27.81
CA TRP A 94 -26.07 -3.54 -28.23
C TRP A 94 -24.91 -2.56 -28.01
N ASP A 95 -24.21 -2.67 -26.90
CA ASP A 95 -23.01 -1.88 -26.60
C ASP A 95 -21.88 -2.22 -27.58
N GLU A 96 -21.74 -3.50 -27.95
CA GLU A 96 -20.73 -3.97 -28.88
C GLU A 96 -20.99 -3.43 -30.30
N GLN A 97 -22.25 -3.42 -30.74
CA GLN A 97 -22.64 -2.88 -32.05
C GLN A 97 -22.44 -1.35 -32.13
N LEU A 98 -22.64 -0.63 -31.01
CA LEU A 98 -22.47 0.83 -30.93
C LEU A 98 -21.02 1.25 -30.76
N LEU A 99 -20.19 0.46 -30.08
CA LEU A 99 -18.86 0.83 -29.63
C LEU A 99 -17.72 0.15 -30.41
N GLY A 100 -18.03 -0.83 -31.28
CA GLY A 100 -17.00 -1.62 -31.98
C GLY A 100 -16.17 -2.49 -31.05
N GLU A 101 -15.00 -2.94 -31.47
CA GLU A 101 -14.16 -3.94 -30.80
C GLU A 101 -13.84 -3.65 -29.31
N VAL A 102 -14.75 -3.97 -28.40
CA VAL A 102 -14.54 -3.80 -26.94
C VAL A 102 -13.90 -5.05 -26.30
N VAL A 103 -13.83 -6.16 -26.99
CA VAL A 103 -13.62 -7.51 -26.42
C VAL A 103 -12.20 -8.07 -26.61
N LEU A 104 -11.24 -7.31 -27.11
CA LEU A 104 -9.87 -7.79 -27.26
C LEU A 104 -9.17 -7.99 -25.90
N PRO A 105 -8.25 -8.99 -25.75
CA PRO A 105 -7.50 -9.22 -24.50
C PRO A 105 -6.72 -8.00 -23.99
N THR A 106 -6.39 -7.07 -24.89
CA THR A 106 -5.75 -5.77 -24.62
C THR A 106 -6.77 -4.69 -24.32
N SER A 107 -8.04 -5.03 -24.12
CA SER A 107 -9.10 -4.05 -23.95
C SER A 107 -8.87 -3.14 -22.73
N PRO A 108 -9.30 -1.88 -22.79
CA PRO A 108 -9.21 -0.94 -21.68
C PRO A 108 -9.89 -1.45 -20.40
N ILE A 109 -10.88 -2.35 -20.51
CA ILE A 109 -11.58 -2.95 -19.36
C ILE A 109 -10.64 -3.85 -18.58
N ILE A 110 -9.90 -4.74 -19.24
CA ILE A 110 -8.92 -5.62 -18.58
C ILE A 110 -7.81 -4.82 -17.95
N GLN A 111 -7.34 -3.76 -18.63
CA GLN A 111 -6.34 -2.85 -18.06
C GLN A 111 -6.88 -2.13 -16.80
N SER A 112 -8.15 -1.70 -16.81
CA SER A 112 -8.79 -1.10 -15.64
C SER A 112 -8.89 -2.07 -14.46
N HIS A 113 -9.21 -3.37 -14.72
CA HIS A 113 -9.24 -4.41 -13.70
C HIS A 113 -7.83 -4.66 -13.11
N ALA A 114 -6.80 -4.71 -13.95
CA ALA A 114 -5.40 -4.85 -13.49
C ALA A 114 -4.96 -3.66 -12.62
N GLN A 115 -5.36 -2.44 -12.97
CA GLN A 115 -5.09 -1.25 -12.18
C GLN A 115 -5.87 -1.25 -10.85
N ALA A 116 -7.12 -1.74 -10.84
CA ALA A 116 -7.92 -1.92 -9.63
C ALA A 116 -7.24 -2.94 -8.69
N TYR A 117 -6.77 -4.06 -9.22
CA TYR A 117 -5.99 -5.04 -8.47
C TYR A 117 -4.75 -4.42 -7.82
N ALA A 118 -3.97 -3.62 -8.55
CA ALA A 118 -2.78 -2.95 -8.04
C ALA A 118 -3.11 -2.01 -6.86
N ARG A 119 -4.21 -1.24 -6.95
CA ARG A 119 -4.68 -0.37 -5.84
C ARG A 119 -5.14 -1.19 -4.64
N THR A 120 -5.82 -2.30 -4.88
CA THR A 120 -6.28 -3.20 -3.80
C THR A 120 -5.10 -3.82 -3.07
N CYS A 121 -4.04 -4.24 -3.76
CA CYS A 121 -2.80 -4.72 -3.14
C CYS A 121 -2.21 -3.66 -2.21
N ASP A 122 -2.06 -2.41 -2.67
CA ASP A 122 -1.51 -1.34 -1.85
C ASP A 122 -2.40 -1.04 -0.62
N SER A 123 -3.73 -1.05 -0.79
CA SER A 123 -4.67 -0.83 0.31
C SER A 123 -4.57 -1.92 1.38
N ILE A 124 -4.43 -3.19 0.97
CA ILE A 124 -4.29 -4.33 1.88
C ILE A 124 -2.95 -4.26 2.64
N ILE A 125 -1.85 -3.91 1.95
CA ILE A 125 -0.54 -3.73 2.60
C ILE A 125 -0.63 -2.62 3.65
N ILE A 126 -1.18 -1.45 3.31
CA ILE A 126 -1.35 -0.34 4.25
C ILE A 126 -2.25 -0.75 5.43
N GLY A 127 -3.33 -1.46 5.16
CA GLY A 127 -4.21 -2.00 6.20
C GLY A 127 -3.49 -2.96 7.17
N ALA A 128 -2.58 -3.78 6.66
CA ALA A 128 -1.79 -4.71 7.48
C ALA A 128 -0.74 -4.01 8.34
N LEU A 129 -0.17 -2.88 7.89
CA LEU A 129 0.83 -2.12 8.65
C LEU A 129 0.27 -1.62 9.98
N GLY A 130 -0.88 -0.96 9.96
CA GLY A 130 -1.53 -0.42 11.18
C GLY A 130 -2.54 -1.34 11.83
N GLY A 131 -2.98 -2.38 11.14
CA GLY A 131 -4.05 -3.27 11.55
C GLY A 131 -3.65 -4.28 12.63
N THR A 132 -4.59 -5.14 12.96
CA THR A 132 -4.40 -6.23 13.92
C THR A 132 -3.84 -7.46 13.22
N ALA A 133 -2.75 -8.01 13.76
CA ALA A 133 -2.20 -9.28 13.33
C ALA A 133 -2.70 -10.40 14.26
N TYR A 134 -2.86 -11.61 13.71
CA TYR A 134 -3.34 -12.76 14.47
C TYR A 134 -2.19 -13.69 14.82
N THR A 135 -2.11 -14.09 16.09
CA THR A 135 -1.05 -14.92 16.68
C THR A 135 -1.62 -16.11 17.44
N GLY A 136 -0.73 -16.92 18.00
CA GLY A 136 -1.08 -18.10 18.79
C GLY A 136 -1.19 -19.37 17.95
N THR A 137 -1.36 -20.49 18.60
CA THR A 137 -1.43 -21.82 17.95
C THR A 137 -2.61 -21.97 17.00
N THR A 138 -3.72 -21.30 17.31
CA THR A 138 -4.98 -21.34 16.54
C THR A 138 -5.27 -20.06 15.76
N GLY A 139 -4.40 -19.03 15.86
CA GLY A 139 -4.60 -17.76 15.16
C GLY A 139 -5.78 -16.93 15.65
N THR A 140 -6.14 -17.07 16.93
CA THR A 140 -7.27 -16.34 17.54
C THR A 140 -6.82 -15.15 18.38
N THR A 141 -5.56 -15.10 18.78
CA THR A 141 -5.03 -14.00 19.58
C THR A 141 -4.76 -12.77 18.70
N ALA A 142 -5.47 -11.68 18.96
CA ALA A 142 -5.34 -10.43 18.25
C ALA A 142 -4.19 -9.60 18.81
N THR A 143 -3.23 -9.23 17.97
CA THR A 143 -2.07 -8.40 18.33
C THR A 143 -2.11 -7.10 17.54
N ALA A 144 -2.40 -5.99 18.22
CA ALA A 144 -2.36 -4.65 17.64
C ALA A 144 -0.92 -4.12 17.60
N LEU A 145 -0.67 -3.05 16.85
CA LEU A 145 0.61 -2.35 16.87
C LEU A 145 0.80 -1.69 18.24
N PRO A 146 1.89 -1.99 18.99
CA PRO A 146 2.14 -1.44 20.32
C PRO A 146 2.27 0.08 20.29
N ALA A 147 1.87 0.73 21.39
CA ALA A 147 2.02 2.18 21.53
C ALA A 147 3.49 2.66 21.44
N GLY A 148 4.44 1.83 21.87
CA GLY A 148 5.87 2.11 21.72
C GLY A 148 6.38 2.16 20.28
N GLN A 149 5.63 1.63 19.31
CA GLN A 149 5.92 1.70 17.87
C GLN A 149 5.12 2.82 17.17
N LYS A 150 4.59 3.76 17.92
CA LYS A 150 3.82 4.88 17.40
C LYS A 150 4.44 6.21 17.79
N VAL A 151 4.67 7.06 16.79
CA VAL A 151 5.09 8.45 16.98
C VAL A 151 3.83 9.31 17.05
N ALA A 152 3.64 10.01 18.17
CA ALA A 152 2.44 10.82 18.40
C ALA A 152 2.34 12.00 17.43
N VAL A 153 1.11 12.47 17.20
CA VAL A 153 0.82 13.60 16.30
C VAL A 153 1.47 14.91 16.80
N ASN A 154 1.60 15.06 18.11
CA ASN A 154 2.17 16.24 18.77
C ASN A 154 3.64 16.04 19.19
N PHE A 155 4.32 15.05 18.62
CA PHE A 155 5.72 14.78 18.95
C PHE A 155 6.64 15.91 18.48
N VAL A 156 7.43 16.44 19.42
CA VAL A 156 8.50 17.42 19.20
C VAL A 156 9.72 17.02 20.04
N GLU A 157 10.94 17.24 19.54
CA GLU A 157 12.18 16.97 20.29
C GLU A 157 12.41 18.01 21.40
N SER A 158 12.00 19.26 21.14
CA SER A 158 12.16 20.37 22.11
C SER A 158 11.03 21.39 21.90
N GLY A 159 10.62 22.06 22.96
CA GLY A 159 9.57 23.07 22.93
C GLY A 159 8.21 22.56 23.39
N VAL A 160 7.15 23.29 23.04
CA VAL A 160 5.77 22.95 23.42
C VAL A 160 5.21 21.98 22.41
N ALA A 161 4.64 20.87 22.91
CA ALA A 161 4.01 19.87 22.08
C ALA A 161 2.80 20.47 21.35
N ALA A 162 2.82 20.39 20.02
CA ALA A 162 1.72 20.84 19.16
C ALA A 162 1.52 19.85 18.01
N ASN A 163 0.27 19.71 17.57
CA ASN A 163 -0.03 18.88 16.44
C ASN A 163 0.70 19.38 15.19
N SER A 164 1.34 18.49 14.49
CA SER A 164 2.14 18.85 13.32
C SER A 164 2.03 17.78 12.23
N GLY A 165 2.27 18.18 10.97
CA GLY A 165 2.47 17.29 9.86
C GLY A 165 3.73 16.44 10.01
N LEU A 166 4.31 15.99 8.93
CA LEU A 166 5.58 15.26 8.95
C LEU A 166 6.73 16.25 9.15
N THR A 167 7.47 16.07 10.25
CA THR A 167 8.65 16.86 10.60
C THR A 167 9.91 16.00 10.65
N ILE A 168 11.08 16.63 10.58
CA ILE A 168 12.37 15.94 10.72
C ILE A 168 12.49 15.27 12.10
N ALA A 169 11.94 15.90 13.15
CA ALA A 169 11.88 15.32 14.49
C ALA A 169 11.16 13.97 14.53
N LYS A 170 10.01 13.87 13.87
CA LYS A 170 9.26 12.61 13.75
C LYS A 170 10.02 11.54 12.97
N LEU A 171 10.77 11.94 11.91
CA LEU A 171 11.62 11.02 11.16
C LEU A 171 12.78 10.50 12.00
N ARG A 172 13.43 11.38 12.79
CA ARG A 172 14.48 10.98 13.73
C ARG A 172 13.93 10.01 14.79
N ALA A 173 12.74 10.30 15.34
CA ALA A 173 12.09 9.41 16.30
C ALA A 173 11.78 8.04 15.69
N ALA A 174 11.28 7.99 14.46
CA ALA A 174 11.04 6.72 13.77
C ALA A 174 12.34 5.95 13.52
N LYS A 175 13.42 6.65 13.10
CA LYS A 175 14.74 6.04 12.93
C LYS A 175 15.27 5.50 14.24
N PHE A 176 15.17 6.26 15.32
CA PHE A 176 15.58 5.84 16.66
C PHE A 176 14.85 4.56 17.12
N LEU A 177 13.54 4.43 16.82
CA LEU A 177 12.78 3.22 17.14
C LEU A 177 13.29 1.98 16.38
N PHE A 178 13.69 2.12 15.13
CA PHE A 178 14.30 1.02 14.38
C PHE A 178 15.68 0.67 14.93
N ASP A 179 16.51 1.66 15.18
CA ASP A 179 17.88 1.46 15.67
C ASP A 179 17.87 0.88 17.10
N SER A 180 16.93 1.30 17.96
CA SER A 180 16.76 0.76 19.33
C SER A 180 16.25 -0.69 19.35
N ASN A 181 15.59 -1.12 18.29
CA ASN A 181 15.16 -2.50 18.11
C ASN A 181 16.22 -3.38 17.40
N GLU A 182 17.42 -2.84 17.17
CA GLU A 182 18.55 -3.54 16.54
C GLU A 182 18.19 -4.15 15.17
N ILE A 183 17.39 -3.41 14.37
CA ILE A 183 17.10 -3.81 13.01
C ILE A 183 18.29 -3.52 12.12
N ASP A 184 18.71 -4.52 11.33
CA ASP A 184 19.87 -4.44 10.46
C ASP A 184 19.85 -3.17 9.59
N GLU A 185 20.97 -2.47 9.56
CA GLU A 185 21.12 -1.24 8.77
C GLU A 185 21.13 -1.52 7.26
N GLU A 186 21.47 -2.74 6.84
CA GLU A 186 21.47 -3.17 5.44
C GLU A 186 20.04 -3.37 4.92
N GLU A 187 19.06 -3.63 5.80
CA GLU A 187 17.67 -3.78 5.38
C GLU A 187 17.07 -2.45 4.93
N GLU A 188 16.47 -2.46 3.75
CA GLU A 188 15.84 -1.29 3.15
C GLU A 188 14.62 -0.84 3.99
N ARG A 189 14.71 0.40 4.52
CA ARG A 189 13.64 1.03 5.29
C ARG A 189 12.74 1.83 4.37
N ILE A 190 11.48 1.47 4.30
CA ILE A 190 10.49 2.06 3.40
C ILE A 190 9.56 2.94 4.23
N MET A 191 9.23 4.11 3.70
CA MET A 191 8.28 5.02 4.32
C MET A 191 7.15 5.39 3.37
N VAL A 192 5.91 5.11 3.78
CA VAL A 192 4.71 5.45 3.03
C VAL A 192 4.14 6.75 3.56
N VAL A 193 4.03 7.75 2.68
CA VAL A 193 3.58 9.11 3.01
C VAL A 193 2.57 9.63 2.00
N SER A 194 1.76 10.61 2.41
CA SER A 194 0.90 11.35 1.49
C SER A 194 1.65 12.51 0.83
N ALA A 195 1.08 13.10 -0.20
CA ALA A 195 1.65 14.28 -0.86
C ALA A 195 1.73 15.48 0.10
N LYS A 196 0.73 15.63 0.99
CA LYS A 196 0.71 16.71 2.00
C LYS A 196 1.89 16.63 2.97
N GLN A 197 2.23 15.40 3.41
CA GLN A 197 3.34 15.20 4.33
C GLN A 197 4.70 15.59 3.74
N LEU A 198 4.90 15.34 2.44
CA LEU A 198 6.12 15.79 1.76
C LEU A 198 6.16 17.32 1.65
N GLN A 199 5.00 17.94 1.43
CA GLN A 199 4.90 19.40 1.41
C GLN A 199 5.20 19.99 2.80
N ASP A 200 4.68 19.37 3.86
CA ASP A 200 4.90 19.81 5.25
C ASP A 200 6.38 19.67 5.63
N LEU A 201 7.05 18.62 5.15
CA LEU A 201 8.49 18.45 5.37
C LEU A 201 9.31 19.61 4.79
N LEU A 202 8.92 20.15 3.63
CA LEU A 202 9.56 21.35 3.04
C LEU A 202 9.32 22.63 3.84
N ARG A 203 8.21 22.72 4.56
CA ARG A 203 7.88 23.91 5.35
C ARG A 203 8.64 24.01 6.66
N THR A 204 9.30 22.94 7.09
CA THR A 204 10.04 22.91 8.36
C THR A 204 11.28 23.79 8.27
N ILE A 205 11.46 24.71 9.22
CA ILE A 205 12.53 25.71 9.24
C ILE A 205 13.94 25.07 9.31
N GLU A 206 14.04 23.85 9.85
CA GLU A 206 15.30 23.09 9.94
C GLU A 206 15.88 22.70 8.57
N VAL A 207 15.10 22.86 7.51
CA VAL A 207 15.44 22.54 6.12
C VAL A 207 16.23 23.68 5.43
N THR A 208 16.63 24.74 6.14
CA THR A 208 17.32 25.90 5.55
C THR A 208 18.83 25.75 5.37
N SER A 209 19.42 24.58 5.71
CA SER A 209 20.85 24.27 5.52
C SER A 209 21.09 23.28 4.36
N GLN A 210 22.19 22.55 4.37
CA GLN A 210 22.50 21.53 3.36
C GLN A 210 21.41 20.45 3.21
N ASP A 211 20.64 20.18 4.27
CA ASP A 211 19.53 19.23 4.26
C ASP A 211 18.37 19.70 3.37
N TYR A 212 18.22 21.01 3.15
CA TYR A 212 17.18 21.57 2.27
C TYR A 212 17.24 21.03 0.85
N ASN A 213 18.45 20.96 0.28
CA ASN A 213 18.61 20.45 -1.06
C ASN A 213 18.23 18.98 -1.19
N SER A 214 18.49 18.17 -0.17
CA SER A 214 18.12 16.75 -0.13
C SER A 214 16.60 16.57 -0.02
N VAL A 215 15.94 17.39 0.81
CA VAL A 215 14.47 17.34 0.95
C VAL A 215 13.79 17.88 -0.30
N ARG A 216 14.31 18.94 -0.91
CA ARG A 216 13.82 19.48 -2.17
C ARG A 216 13.94 18.44 -3.28
N ALA A 217 15.09 17.79 -3.40
CA ALA A 217 15.30 16.72 -4.38
C ALA A 217 14.35 15.52 -4.14
N LEU A 218 14.01 15.20 -2.88
CA LEU A 218 13.01 14.19 -2.54
C LEU A 218 11.60 14.61 -3.02
N VAL A 219 11.22 15.85 -2.80
CA VAL A 219 9.89 16.34 -3.19
C VAL A 219 9.77 16.48 -4.70
N ASP A 220 10.80 16.98 -5.36
CA ASP A 220 10.88 17.08 -6.83
C ASP A 220 10.97 15.69 -7.50
N GLY A 221 11.17 14.62 -6.71
CA GLY A 221 11.26 13.24 -7.19
C GLY A 221 12.63 12.87 -7.75
N ALA A 222 13.63 13.72 -7.61
CA ALA A 222 15.00 13.44 -8.04
C ALA A 222 15.69 12.42 -7.11
N LEU A 223 15.37 12.43 -5.81
CA LEU A 223 15.80 11.44 -4.85
C LEU A 223 14.59 10.74 -4.24
N ASN A 224 14.72 9.43 -3.99
CA ASN A 224 13.69 8.64 -3.33
C ASN A 224 14.05 8.31 -1.88
N THR A 225 15.24 8.69 -1.42
CA THR A 225 15.78 8.36 -0.10
C THR A 225 16.15 9.61 0.68
N PHE A 226 15.74 9.67 1.95
CA PHE A 226 16.12 10.72 2.88
C PHE A 226 16.23 10.12 4.28
N MET A 227 17.28 10.44 5.03
CA MET A 227 17.56 9.94 6.38
C MET A 227 17.55 8.40 6.51
N GLY A 228 17.91 7.68 5.45
CA GLY A 228 17.89 6.21 5.41
C GLY A 228 16.52 5.60 5.09
N PHE A 229 15.47 6.40 4.88
CA PHE A 229 14.16 5.93 4.44
C PHE A 229 13.97 6.12 2.94
N LYS A 230 13.43 5.12 2.29
CA LYS A 230 12.96 5.19 0.90
C LYS A 230 11.49 5.57 0.88
N PHE A 231 11.19 6.75 0.37
CA PHE A 231 9.84 7.30 0.40
C PHE A 231 8.98 6.78 -0.75
N ARG A 232 7.74 6.41 -0.42
CA ARG A 232 6.70 6.03 -1.38
C ARG A 232 5.44 6.84 -1.13
N ARG A 233 4.94 7.51 -2.20
CA ARG A 233 3.74 8.36 -2.10
C ARG A 233 2.50 7.53 -2.31
N SER A 234 1.60 7.52 -1.32
CA SER A 234 0.28 6.92 -1.46
C SER A 234 -0.78 7.79 -0.79
N GLN A 235 -1.91 7.98 -1.46
CA GLN A 235 -3.07 8.66 -0.89
C GLN A 235 -4.06 7.68 -0.23
N LEU A 236 -3.77 6.37 -0.32
CA LEU A 236 -4.59 5.30 0.29
C LEU A 236 -4.40 5.18 1.81
N LEU A 237 -3.49 5.98 2.38
CA LEU A 237 -3.26 6.03 3.83
C LEU A 237 -4.53 6.45 4.57
N GLY A 238 -4.87 5.72 5.64
CA GLY A 238 -6.03 6.02 6.48
C GLY A 238 -5.91 7.41 7.12
N LYS A 239 -7.03 8.15 7.11
CA LYS A 239 -7.17 9.46 7.78
C LYS A 239 -8.33 9.40 8.74
N VAL A 240 -8.08 9.76 9.99
CA VAL A 240 -9.10 9.88 11.03
C VAL A 240 -9.17 11.34 11.46
N SER A 241 -10.28 12.01 11.16
CA SER A 241 -10.44 13.47 11.31
C SER A 241 -9.33 14.22 10.53
N THR A 242 -8.46 14.95 11.19
CA THR A 242 -7.32 15.66 10.57
C THR A 242 -6.04 14.85 10.58
N VAL A 243 -5.99 13.75 11.34
CA VAL A 243 -4.76 12.95 11.52
C VAL A 243 -4.69 11.84 10.48
N ARG A 244 -3.60 11.81 9.75
CA ARG A 244 -3.25 10.72 8.81
C ARG A 244 -2.12 9.88 9.39
N SER A 245 -2.30 8.55 9.36
CA SER A 245 -1.27 7.60 9.76
C SER A 245 -0.34 7.32 8.60
N CYS A 246 0.93 7.71 8.75
CA CYS A 246 2.03 7.32 7.87
C CYS A 246 2.76 6.13 8.50
N TYR A 247 3.33 5.27 7.67
CA TYR A 247 4.01 4.06 8.13
C TYR A 247 5.43 4.01 7.61
N ALA A 248 6.36 3.72 8.52
CA ALA A 248 7.71 3.30 8.18
C ALA A 248 7.82 1.80 8.49
N TYR A 249 8.42 1.03 7.60
CA TYR A 249 8.58 -0.42 7.78
C TYR A 249 9.80 -0.93 7.02
N VAL A 250 10.20 -2.15 7.34
CA VAL A 250 11.26 -2.88 6.67
C VAL A 250 10.64 -3.97 5.79
N LYS A 251 11.27 -4.28 4.66
CA LYS A 251 10.74 -5.24 3.68
C LYS A 251 10.41 -6.59 4.30
N SER A 252 11.25 -7.10 5.20
CA SER A 252 11.04 -8.37 5.91
C SER A 252 9.90 -8.32 6.94
N GLY A 253 9.46 -7.12 7.33
CA GLY A 253 8.43 -6.90 8.36
C GLY A 253 7.00 -7.17 7.90
N VAL A 254 6.75 -7.26 6.59
CA VAL A 254 5.40 -7.43 6.03
C VAL A 254 5.40 -8.48 4.93
N ILE A 255 4.45 -9.39 5.00
CA ILE A 255 4.21 -10.39 3.97
C ILE A 255 2.88 -10.11 3.28
N LEU A 256 2.90 -10.04 1.96
CA LEU A 256 1.74 -10.07 1.08
C LEU A 256 1.56 -11.49 0.56
N ALA A 257 0.49 -12.15 0.95
CA ALA A 257 0.10 -13.44 0.39
C ALA A 257 -0.92 -13.23 -0.73
N GLU A 258 -0.60 -13.71 -1.91
CA GLU A 258 -1.45 -13.54 -3.08
C GLU A 258 -1.68 -14.87 -3.82
N ARG A 259 -2.87 -15.00 -4.37
CA ARG A 259 -3.21 -16.04 -5.34
C ARG A 259 -3.55 -15.36 -6.65
N GLY A 260 -2.59 -14.87 -7.37
CA GLY A 260 -2.66 -14.23 -8.68
C GLY A 260 -4.00 -13.73 -9.20
N LEU A 261 -3.98 -12.76 -10.06
CA LEU A 261 -5.17 -12.28 -10.76
C LEU A 261 -5.57 -13.27 -11.85
N LYS A 262 -6.82 -13.75 -11.83
CA LYS A 262 -7.42 -14.58 -12.90
C LYS A 262 -8.54 -13.82 -13.55
N THR A 263 -8.50 -13.73 -14.87
CA THR A 263 -9.57 -13.09 -15.66
C THR A 263 -10.31 -14.16 -16.45
N HIS A 264 -11.63 -14.15 -16.35
CA HIS A 264 -12.55 -15.01 -17.06
C HIS A 264 -13.43 -14.15 -17.98
N MET A 265 -13.74 -14.67 -19.15
CA MET A 265 -14.66 -14.08 -20.11
C MET A 265 -15.69 -15.13 -20.45
N ASP A 266 -16.93 -14.90 -20.05
CA ASP A 266 -18.01 -15.85 -20.22
C ASP A 266 -19.25 -15.15 -20.76
N VAL A 267 -19.99 -15.82 -21.65
CA VAL A 267 -21.29 -15.34 -22.14
C VAL A 267 -22.36 -15.73 -21.12
N ARG A 268 -23.08 -14.75 -20.62
CA ARG A 268 -24.18 -14.94 -19.67
C ARG A 268 -25.51 -15.16 -20.40
N THR A 269 -25.94 -16.42 -20.47
CA THR A 269 -27.21 -16.78 -21.10
C THR A 269 -28.44 -16.29 -20.32
N ASP A 270 -28.29 -16.03 -19.03
CA ASP A 270 -29.33 -15.48 -18.15
C ASP A 270 -29.51 -13.96 -18.28
N LEU A 271 -28.53 -13.26 -18.91
CA LEU A 271 -28.53 -11.82 -19.11
C LEU A 271 -28.39 -11.46 -20.58
N SER A 272 -29.40 -11.78 -21.39
CA SER A 272 -29.45 -11.47 -22.83
C SER A 272 -28.21 -11.84 -23.63
N HIS A 273 -27.54 -12.96 -23.27
CA HIS A 273 -26.27 -13.40 -23.86
C HIS A 273 -25.12 -12.39 -23.75
N SER A 274 -25.21 -11.44 -22.83
CA SER A 274 -24.17 -10.43 -22.61
C SER A 274 -22.82 -11.07 -22.23
N LEU A 275 -21.71 -10.50 -22.73
CA LEU A 275 -20.36 -10.92 -22.38
C LEU A 275 -19.98 -10.39 -21.00
N GLN A 276 -19.64 -11.27 -20.08
CA GLN A 276 -19.11 -10.91 -18.76
C GLN A 276 -17.60 -11.05 -18.74
N ILE A 277 -16.90 -9.97 -18.43
CA ILE A 277 -15.49 -9.95 -18.12
C ILE A 277 -15.35 -9.87 -16.60
N ARG A 278 -14.81 -10.92 -15.98
CA ARG A 278 -14.64 -11.02 -14.53
C ARG A 278 -13.20 -11.30 -14.18
N SER A 279 -12.62 -10.47 -13.31
CA SER A 279 -11.28 -10.66 -12.74
C SER A 279 -11.39 -10.96 -11.26
N VAL A 280 -10.75 -12.02 -10.79
CA VAL A 280 -10.78 -12.48 -9.40
C VAL A 280 -9.37 -12.62 -8.88
N ALA A 281 -9.14 -12.19 -7.64
CA ALA A 281 -7.89 -12.38 -6.92
C ALA A 281 -8.16 -12.68 -5.45
N SER A 282 -7.28 -13.45 -4.82
CA SER A 282 -7.30 -13.65 -3.37
C SER A 282 -6.05 -13.00 -2.79
N LEU A 283 -6.23 -12.08 -1.86
CA LEU A 283 -5.19 -11.25 -1.29
C LEU A 283 -5.30 -11.19 0.22
N ALA A 284 -4.17 -11.19 0.88
CA ALA A 284 -4.05 -10.83 2.29
C ALA A 284 -2.66 -10.30 2.57
N ALA A 285 -2.51 -9.47 3.59
CA ALA A 285 -1.21 -9.07 4.09
C ALA A 285 -1.18 -9.18 5.61
N VAL A 286 -0.01 -9.42 6.15
CA VAL A 286 0.19 -9.51 7.60
C VAL A 286 1.53 -8.88 7.97
N ARG A 287 1.52 -8.18 9.09
CA ARG A 287 2.73 -7.72 9.77
C ARG A 287 3.35 -8.90 10.50
N MET A 288 4.60 -9.23 10.16
CA MET A 288 5.31 -10.35 10.78
C MET A 288 5.78 -10.02 12.18
N GLU A 289 6.33 -8.85 12.37
CA GLU A 289 6.88 -8.41 13.65
C GLU A 289 6.51 -6.95 13.91
N GLU A 290 6.08 -6.65 15.14
CA GLU A 290 5.67 -5.30 15.54
C GLU A 290 6.83 -4.33 15.53
N LYS A 291 8.04 -4.78 15.91
CA LYS A 291 9.26 -3.97 15.96
C LYS A 291 9.70 -3.44 14.59
N LYS A 292 9.36 -4.16 13.52
CA LYS A 292 9.70 -3.82 12.13
C LYS A 292 8.76 -2.82 11.46
N VAL A 293 7.77 -2.30 12.21
CA VAL A 293 6.81 -1.32 11.71
C VAL A 293 6.64 -0.19 12.70
N VAL A 294 6.70 1.04 12.23
CA VAL A 294 6.47 2.26 13.02
C VAL A 294 5.35 3.06 12.38
N GLU A 295 4.35 3.43 13.18
CA GLU A 295 3.28 4.35 12.80
C GLU A 295 3.66 5.77 13.18
N ILE A 296 3.51 6.72 12.26
CA ILE A 296 3.76 8.14 12.48
C ILE A 296 2.46 8.89 12.23
N ALA A 297 1.89 9.45 13.30
CA ALA A 297 0.69 10.25 13.20
C ALA A 297 1.05 11.67 12.74
N CYS A 298 0.41 12.13 11.66
CA CYS A 298 0.65 13.42 11.05
C CYS A 298 -0.66 14.19 10.92
N ASP A 299 -0.67 15.45 11.35
CA ASP A 299 -1.82 16.32 11.19
C ASP A 299 -1.87 16.91 9.78
N GLU A 300 -3.05 16.92 9.20
CA GLU A 300 -3.37 17.52 7.89
C GLU A 300 -4.46 18.59 8.03
N ALA A 301 -4.38 19.37 9.12
CA ALA A 301 -5.25 20.52 9.31
C ALA A 301 -4.97 21.64 8.30
#